data_6af4fef4c24c16558faa763d5a50d8a8
#
_entry.id   6af4fef4c24c16558faa763d5a50d8a8
#
_cell.length_a   1.000
_cell.length_b   1.000
_cell.length_c   1.000
_cell.angle_alpha   90.00
_cell.angle_beta   90.00
_cell.angle_gamma   90.00
#
_symmetry.space_group_name_H-M   'P 1'
#
loop_
_entity.id
_entity.type
_entity.pdbx_description
1 polymer ?
#
loop_
_entity_poly.entity_id
_entity_poly.type
_entity_poly.pdbx_seq_one_letter_code
_entity_poly.pdbx_strand_id
1 'polypeptide(L)'
;MDPLIPIRKTVLDNGLTVLLREMHHAPIASFWMWYRVGSRNERAGITGISHWVEHMLFKGTPSFPQGEFDKAIAREGGMFNGMTWIDFTTYFETLPADRIDLALRVE
;
A
#
# COMPACT_ATOMS: atom_id res chain seq x y z
N MET A 1 -10.96 14.97 12.57
CA MET A 1 -9.79 15.26 11.72
C MET A 1 -9.46 16.73 11.86
N ASP A 2 -8.23 17.07 12.19
CA ASP A 2 -7.83 18.47 12.31
C ASP A 2 -7.66 19.07 10.91
N PRO A 3 -8.51 20.04 10.49
CA PRO A 3 -8.41 20.65 9.17
C PRO A 3 -7.19 21.55 8.99
N LEU A 4 -6.48 21.87 10.07
CA LEU A 4 -5.31 22.74 10.04
C LEU A 4 -4.01 22.02 9.72
N ILE A 5 -3.99 20.68 9.74
CA ILE A 5 -2.79 19.91 9.39
C ILE A 5 -2.72 19.75 7.87
N PRO A 6 -1.78 20.40 7.19
CA PRO A 6 -1.70 20.34 5.74
C PRO A 6 -1.18 18.99 5.24
N ILE A 7 -1.60 18.62 4.03
CA ILE A 7 -1.00 17.50 3.29
C ILE A 7 0.24 18.06 2.58
N ARG A 8 1.39 17.44 2.81
CA ARG A 8 2.62 17.74 2.07
C ARG A 8 2.68 16.89 0.82
N LYS A 9 2.94 17.51 -0.32
CA LYS A 9 3.08 16.82 -1.60
C LYS A 9 4.51 16.98 -2.12
N THR A 10 5.11 15.86 -2.48
CA THR A 10 6.44 15.80 -3.12
C THR A 10 6.35 14.88 -4.32
N VAL A 11 7.06 15.23 -5.39
CA VAL A 11 7.23 14.37 -6.57
C VAL A 11 8.70 13.96 -6.62
N LEU A 12 8.95 12.66 -6.60
CA LEU A 12 10.31 12.11 -6.68
C LEU A 12 10.83 12.18 -8.14
N ASP A 13 12.13 12.00 -8.33
CA ASP A 13 12.77 12.10 -9.64
C ASP A 13 12.22 11.08 -10.65
N ASN A 14 11.74 9.93 -10.18
CA ASN A 14 11.10 8.91 -11.01
C ASN A 14 9.63 9.21 -11.35
N GLY A 15 9.10 10.36 -10.90
CA GLY A 15 7.70 10.77 -11.12
C GLY A 15 6.71 10.28 -10.07
N LEU A 16 7.14 9.50 -9.07
CA LEU A 16 6.27 9.06 -7.99
C LEU A 16 5.81 10.25 -7.14
N THR A 17 4.49 10.40 -6.99
CA THR A 17 3.92 11.41 -6.11
C THR A 17 3.78 10.85 -4.70
N VAL A 18 4.36 11.55 -3.73
CA VAL A 18 4.26 11.22 -2.30
C VAL A 18 3.38 12.25 -1.61
N LEU A 19 2.35 11.78 -0.92
CA LEU A 19 1.47 12.60 -0.08
C LEU A 19 1.71 12.22 1.37
N LEU A 20 2.04 13.19 2.21
CA LEU A 20 2.29 12.99 3.63
C LEU A 20 1.38 13.87 4.47
N ARG A 21 0.71 13.26 5.43
CA ARG A 21 -0.03 13.97 6.46
C ARG A 21 0.44 13.53 7.84
N GLU A 22 0.95 14.47 8.61
CA GLU A 22 1.35 14.22 9.99
C GLU A 22 0.13 14.29 10.92
N MET A 23 -0.03 13.27 11.76
CA MET A 23 -1.13 13.18 12.74
C MET A 23 -0.56 12.55 14.00
N HIS A 24 -0.32 13.34 15.04
CA HIS A 24 0.43 12.92 16.22
C HIS A 24 -0.44 12.51 17.42
N HIS A 25 -1.72 12.25 17.22
CA HIS A 25 -2.62 11.82 18.30
C HIS A 25 -2.56 10.32 18.62
N ALA A 26 -1.86 9.53 17.80
CA ALA A 26 -1.62 8.11 18.03
C ALA A 26 -0.28 7.69 17.42
N PRO A 27 0.46 6.75 18.05
CA PRO A 27 1.78 6.29 17.57
C PRO A 27 1.65 5.23 16.46
N ILE A 28 0.81 5.49 15.47
CA ILE A 28 0.58 4.61 14.33
C ILE A 28 0.85 5.35 13.03
N ALA A 29 1.25 4.60 12.00
CA ALA A 29 1.35 5.07 10.63
C ALA A 29 0.49 4.20 9.72
N SER A 30 -0.16 4.82 8.76
CA SER A 30 -0.89 4.13 7.70
C SER A 30 -0.23 4.48 6.37
N PHE A 31 0.33 3.48 5.72
CA PHE A 31 1.03 3.62 4.44
C PHE A 31 0.14 3.08 3.33
N TRP A 32 0.03 3.82 2.22
CA TRP A 32 -0.83 3.47 1.10
C TRP A 32 -0.05 3.62 -0.20
N MET A 33 -0.02 2.54 -1.00
CA MET A 33 0.50 2.56 -2.35
C MET A 33 -0.67 2.49 -3.34
N TRP A 34 -0.77 3.50 -4.22
CA TRP A 34 -1.85 3.61 -5.19
C TRP A 34 -1.33 3.46 -6.61
N TYR A 35 -1.94 2.55 -7.36
CA TYR A 35 -1.70 2.36 -8.78
C TYR A 35 -2.92 2.82 -9.56
N ARG A 36 -2.73 3.66 -10.56
CA ARG A 36 -3.80 4.14 -11.45
C ARG A 36 -4.15 3.09 -12.50
N VAL A 37 -4.38 1.87 -12.07
CA VAL A 37 -4.73 0.71 -12.89
C VAL A 37 -5.83 -0.05 -12.19
N GLY A 38 -6.91 -0.32 -12.90
CA GLY A 38 -8.05 -1.09 -12.40
C GLY A 38 -8.79 -1.76 -13.55
N SER A 39 -10.02 -2.21 -13.29
CA SER A 39 -10.80 -2.96 -14.28
C SER A 39 -11.10 -2.15 -15.55
N ARG A 40 -11.12 -0.83 -15.47
CA ARG A 40 -11.29 0.06 -16.64
C ARG A 40 -10.19 -0.11 -17.69
N ASN A 41 -8.98 -0.46 -17.26
CA ASN A 41 -7.83 -0.61 -18.14
C ASN A 41 -7.78 -1.98 -18.83
N GLU A 42 -8.69 -2.88 -18.48
CA GLU A 42 -8.77 -4.23 -19.04
C GLU A 42 -9.47 -4.22 -20.38
N ARG A 43 -9.13 -5.22 -21.21
CA ARG A 43 -9.75 -5.47 -22.49
C ARG A 43 -10.36 -6.86 -22.52
N ALA A 44 -11.18 -7.14 -23.52
CA ALA A 44 -11.75 -8.48 -23.72
C ALA A 44 -10.63 -9.54 -23.80
N GLY A 45 -10.84 -10.65 -23.13
CA GLY A 45 -9.87 -11.76 -23.04
C GLY A 45 -8.95 -11.71 -21.81
N ILE A 46 -8.84 -10.56 -21.12
CA ILE A 46 -8.06 -10.42 -19.89
C ILE A 46 -8.87 -9.82 -18.75
N THR A 47 -10.19 -9.93 -18.81
CA THR A 47 -11.07 -9.45 -17.75
C THR A 47 -10.74 -10.11 -16.41
N GLY A 48 -10.57 -9.29 -15.36
CA GLY A 48 -10.21 -9.74 -14.03
C GLY A 48 -8.70 -9.79 -13.77
N ILE A 49 -7.84 -9.41 -14.74
CA ILE A 49 -6.40 -9.48 -14.57
C ILE A 49 -5.89 -8.52 -13.49
N SER A 50 -6.50 -7.35 -13.34
CA SER A 50 -6.10 -6.40 -12.29
C SER A 50 -6.31 -7.00 -10.90
N HIS A 51 -7.43 -7.63 -10.68
CA HIS A 51 -7.74 -8.34 -9.44
C HIS A 51 -6.84 -9.58 -9.25
N TRP A 52 -6.55 -10.30 -10.32
CA TRP A 52 -5.61 -11.41 -10.29
C TRP A 52 -4.21 -10.96 -9.85
N VAL A 53 -3.69 -9.89 -10.43
CA VAL A 53 -2.38 -9.33 -10.08
C VAL A 53 -2.37 -8.88 -8.63
N GLU A 54 -3.44 -8.25 -8.14
CA GLU A 54 -3.57 -7.88 -6.73
C GLU A 54 -3.37 -9.10 -5.83
N HIS A 55 -4.06 -10.21 -6.09
CA HIS A 55 -3.89 -11.44 -5.32
C HIS A 55 -2.46 -11.99 -5.40
N MET A 56 -1.83 -11.90 -6.56
CA MET A 56 -0.47 -12.44 -6.76
C MET A 56 0.58 -11.67 -5.94
N LEU A 57 0.38 -10.40 -5.65
CA LEU A 57 1.33 -9.62 -4.84
C LEU A 57 1.40 -10.11 -3.39
N PHE A 58 0.39 -10.83 -2.91
CA PHE A 58 0.40 -11.45 -1.58
C PHE A 58 1.05 -12.84 -1.56
N LYS A 59 1.51 -13.36 -2.69
CA LYS A 59 2.10 -14.71 -2.80
C LYS A 59 3.59 -14.75 -2.51
N GLY A 60 4.22 -13.61 -2.28
CA GLY A 60 5.60 -13.52 -1.86
C GLY A 60 6.57 -13.13 -2.95
N THR A 61 7.77 -12.78 -2.52
CA THR A 61 8.92 -12.39 -3.34
C THR A 61 10.16 -13.11 -2.82
N PRO A 62 11.30 -13.04 -3.52
CA PRO A 62 12.56 -13.57 -2.98
C PRO A 62 12.95 -12.97 -1.63
N SER A 63 12.67 -11.68 -1.40
CA SER A 63 12.97 -10.99 -0.14
C SER A 63 11.98 -11.33 0.97
N PHE A 64 10.72 -11.59 0.60
CA PHE A 64 9.65 -11.96 1.50
C PHE A 64 8.91 -13.17 0.94
N PRO A 65 9.39 -14.38 1.19
CA PRO A 65 8.71 -15.62 0.76
C PRO A 65 7.25 -15.66 1.25
N GLN A 66 6.43 -16.44 0.56
CA GLN A 66 5.00 -16.56 0.89
C GLN A 66 4.77 -16.83 2.37
N GLY A 67 3.91 -16.03 3.00
CA GLY A 67 3.58 -16.10 4.43
C GLY A 67 4.56 -15.35 5.34
N GLU A 68 5.76 -15.00 4.90
CA GLU A 68 6.73 -14.25 5.74
C GLU A 68 6.33 -12.78 5.88
N PHE A 69 5.76 -12.20 4.84
CA PHE A 69 5.21 -10.86 4.86
C PHE A 69 4.11 -10.72 5.92
N ASP A 70 3.14 -11.62 5.90
CA ASP A 70 2.03 -11.66 6.85
C ASP A 70 2.54 -11.75 8.28
N LYS A 71 3.50 -12.65 8.52
CA LYS A 71 4.13 -12.83 9.83
C LYS A 71 4.89 -11.60 10.27
N ALA A 72 5.63 -10.95 9.36
CA ALA A 72 6.42 -9.76 9.69
C ALA A 72 5.50 -8.61 10.14
N ILE A 73 4.43 -8.34 9.41
CA ILE A 73 3.46 -7.31 9.76
C ILE A 73 2.73 -7.66 11.08
N ALA A 74 2.31 -8.91 11.25
CA ALA A 74 1.60 -9.36 12.43
C ALA A 74 2.48 -9.29 13.70
N ARG A 75 3.76 -9.61 13.61
CA ARG A 75 4.72 -9.49 14.73
C ARG A 75 4.82 -8.06 15.26
N GLU A 76 4.69 -7.06 14.40
CA GLU A 76 4.71 -5.65 14.77
C GLU A 76 3.33 -5.13 15.22
N GLY A 77 2.32 -6.00 15.29
CA GLY A 77 0.95 -5.60 15.66
C GLY A 77 0.22 -4.86 14.54
N GLY A 78 0.73 -4.94 13.34
CA GLY A 78 0.16 -4.27 12.17
C GLY A 78 -0.89 -5.08 11.44
N MET A 79 -1.50 -4.46 10.46
CA MET A 79 -2.43 -5.06 9.52
C MET A 79 -2.14 -4.54 8.12
N PHE A 80 -2.47 -5.35 7.12
CA PHE A 80 -2.32 -4.98 5.72
C PHE A 80 -3.50 -5.51 4.92
N ASN A 81 -3.72 -4.90 3.77
CA ASN A 81 -4.71 -5.38 2.81
C ASN A 81 -4.44 -4.76 1.43
N GLY A 82 -5.22 -5.18 0.46
CA GLY A 82 -5.25 -4.60 -0.87
C GLY A 82 -6.65 -4.63 -1.42
N MET A 83 -6.92 -3.79 -2.42
CA MET A 83 -8.17 -3.83 -3.17
C MET A 83 -7.99 -3.31 -4.59
N THR A 84 -8.79 -3.89 -5.49
CA THR A 84 -8.87 -3.48 -6.90
C THR A 84 -10.24 -2.89 -7.17
N TRP A 85 -10.28 -1.75 -7.83
CA TRP A 85 -11.52 -1.11 -8.25
C TRP A 85 -11.49 -0.79 -9.75
N ILE A 86 -12.38 0.08 -10.19
CA ILE A 86 -12.52 0.41 -11.61
C ILE A 86 -11.29 1.19 -12.10
N ASP A 87 -10.84 2.18 -11.34
CA ASP A 87 -9.80 3.14 -11.74
C ASP A 87 -8.46 2.95 -11.04
N PHE A 88 -8.41 2.12 -10.01
CA PHE A 88 -7.21 1.98 -9.20
C PHE A 88 -7.09 0.59 -8.59
N THR A 89 -5.86 0.26 -8.22
CA THR A 89 -5.51 -0.83 -7.30
C THR A 89 -4.67 -0.22 -6.18
N THR A 90 -4.92 -0.59 -4.94
CA THR A 90 -4.18 -0.06 -3.81
C THR A 90 -3.80 -1.17 -2.83
N TYR A 91 -2.66 -0.97 -2.19
CA TYR A 91 -2.15 -1.82 -1.10
C TYR A 91 -1.89 -0.90 0.08
N PHE A 92 -2.15 -1.37 1.28
CA PHE A 92 -1.94 -0.55 2.46
C PHE A 92 -1.57 -1.37 3.68
N GLU A 93 -0.75 -0.77 4.53
CA GLU A 93 -0.33 -1.29 5.82
C GLU A 93 -0.59 -0.25 6.89
N THR A 94 -1.09 -0.69 8.03
CA THR A 94 -1.20 0.12 9.25
C THR A 94 -0.43 -0.58 10.35
N LEU A 95 0.55 0.11 10.94
CA LEU A 95 1.48 -0.46 11.90
C LEU A 95 1.99 0.64 12.84
N PRO A 96 2.72 0.27 13.93
CA PRO A 96 3.35 1.27 14.79
C PRO A 96 4.23 2.22 13.98
N ALA A 97 4.20 3.52 14.34
CA ALA A 97 4.85 4.56 13.57
C ALA A 97 6.39 4.36 13.47
N ASP A 98 7.01 3.77 14.47
CA ASP A 98 8.45 3.44 14.49
C ASP A 98 8.81 2.24 13.61
N ARG A 99 7.83 1.59 12.98
CA ARG A 99 8.00 0.46 12.06
C ARG A 99 7.58 0.76 10.63
N ILE A 100 7.46 2.02 10.26
CA ILE A 100 7.10 2.42 8.90
C ILE A 100 8.08 1.90 7.84
N ASP A 101 9.35 1.68 8.23
CA ASP A 101 10.35 1.11 7.34
C ASP A 101 9.98 -0.29 6.84
N LEU A 102 9.27 -1.08 7.63
CA LEU A 102 8.77 -2.39 7.19
C LEU A 102 7.78 -2.25 6.04
N ALA A 103 6.82 -1.33 6.15
CA ALA A 103 5.87 -1.06 5.06
C ALA A 103 6.59 -0.65 3.77
N LEU A 104 7.58 0.24 3.88
CA LEU A 104 8.38 0.68 2.73
C LEU A 104 9.22 -0.44 2.09
N ARG A 105 9.57 -1.46 2.85
CA ARG A 105 10.37 -2.59 2.36
C ARG A 105 9.53 -3.67 1.69
N VAL A 106 8.28 -3.82 2.08
CA VAL A 106 7.38 -4.84 1.52
C VAL A 106 6.68 -4.37 0.24
N GLU A 107 6.49 -3.07 0.07
CA GLU A 107 5.98 -2.45 -1.16
C GLU A 107 7.10 -2.19 -2.17
#